data_a39bce66fac81dc149d713ca4d926801
#
_entry.id   a39bce66fac81dc149d713ca4d926801
#
_cell.length_a   1.000
_cell.length_b   1.000
_cell.length_c   1.000
_cell.angle_alpha   90.00
_cell.angle_beta   90.00
_cell.angle_gamma   90.00
#
_symmetry.space_group_name_H-M   'P 1'
#
loop_
_entity.id
_entity.type
_entity.pdbx_description
1 polymer ?
#
loop_
_entity_poly.entity_id
_entity_poly.type
_entity_poly.pdbx_seq_one_letter_code
_entity_poly.pdbx_strand_id
1 'polypeptide(L)'
;NIIVGSTNSESGFPRDITGNRRFWPVHVPGGSAQTVFALTQSMVDQLWAEAIIKYRAGEELFLTGATAAQAYVQQQEAMESDDREGIIADYLDTLLPEDWDGMDLYQRRSFLGESEFGDAQRKGTVRREKVCVMEIWCECFGKERQNLKRTDSYEIEGILHRIGCWERLTSTKTGKTHFPLYGPQKTFVRHSPKA
;
A
#
# COMPACT_ATOMS: atom_id res chain seq x y z
N ASN A 1 -14.28 2.81 -22.18
CA ASN A 1 -15.16 1.82 -21.55
C ASN A 1 -15.17 2.03 -20.05
N ILE A 2 -16.34 2.02 -19.42
CA ILE A 2 -16.52 2.04 -17.99
C ILE A 2 -16.90 0.62 -17.57
N ILE A 3 -16.25 0.11 -16.52
CA ILE A 3 -16.57 -1.18 -15.91
C ILE A 3 -17.18 -0.88 -14.55
N VAL A 4 -18.36 -1.42 -14.29
CA VAL A 4 -19.07 -1.29 -13.01
C VAL A 4 -19.11 -2.65 -12.35
N GLY A 5 -18.81 -2.68 -11.05
CA GLY A 5 -18.91 -3.87 -10.21
C GLY A 5 -19.53 -3.51 -8.87
N SER A 6 -20.02 -4.49 -8.15
CA SER A 6 -20.54 -4.35 -6.78
C SER A 6 -19.84 -5.33 -5.84
N THR A 7 -19.69 -4.92 -4.59
CA THR A 7 -19.14 -5.75 -3.51
C THR A 7 -19.89 -5.46 -2.23
N ASN A 8 -19.97 -6.46 -1.35
CA ASN A 8 -20.49 -6.32 0.01
C ASN A 8 -19.36 -6.05 1.02
N SER A 9 -18.10 -6.00 0.55
CA SER A 9 -16.98 -5.61 1.41
C SER A 9 -17.01 -4.11 1.66
N GLU A 10 -16.92 -3.68 2.90
CA GLU A 10 -16.83 -2.27 3.27
C GLU A 10 -15.47 -1.68 2.92
N SER A 11 -14.42 -2.51 2.89
CA SER A 11 -13.06 -2.13 2.51
C SER A 11 -12.35 -3.28 1.78
N GLY A 12 -11.15 -3.05 1.28
CA GLY A 12 -10.27 -4.12 0.78
C GLY A 12 -10.49 -4.53 -0.67
N PHE A 13 -11.27 -3.80 -1.46
CA PHE A 13 -11.52 -4.17 -2.85
C PHE A 13 -10.62 -3.48 -3.90
N PRO A 14 -10.06 -2.28 -3.71
CA PRO A 14 -9.03 -1.77 -4.61
C PRO A 14 -7.65 -2.18 -4.12
N ARG A 15 -6.89 -2.85 -5.00
CA ARG A 15 -5.51 -3.31 -4.73
C ARG A 15 -4.48 -2.61 -5.61
N ASP A 16 -4.80 -1.44 -6.16
CA ASP A 16 -3.87 -0.72 -7.02
C ASP A 16 -2.94 0.16 -6.20
N ILE A 17 -1.67 -0.24 -6.11
CA ILE A 17 -0.59 0.47 -5.41
C ILE A 17 -0.34 1.88 -5.98
N THR A 18 -0.78 2.16 -7.22
CA THR A 18 -0.57 3.43 -7.90
C THR A 18 -1.58 4.52 -7.55
N GLY A 19 -2.40 4.29 -6.48
CA GLY A 19 -3.30 5.30 -5.92
C GLY A 19 -4.76 5.18 -6.36
N ASN A 20 -5.16 4.02 -6.90
CA ASN A 20 -6.58 3.68 -7.18
C ASN A 20 -7.37 4.70 -8.03
N ARG A 21 -6.70 5.62 -8.72
CA ARG A 21 -7.30 6.73 -9.48
C ARG A 21 -8.36 6.31 -10.52
N ARG A 22 -8.41 5.01 -10.85
CA ARG A 22 -9.36 4.42 -11.80
C ARG A 22 -10.56 3.78 -11.11
N PHE A 23 -10.53 3.68 -9.79
CA PHE A 23 -11.60 3.14 -8.98
C PHE A 23 -12.37 4.29 -8.34
N TRP A 24 -13.67 4.29 -8.53
CA TRP A 24 -14.57 5.26 -7.91
C TRP A 24 -15.51 4.52 -6.97
N PRO A 25 -15.13 4.35 -5.70
CA PRO A 25 -16.00 3.72 -4.72
C PRO A 25 -17.23 4.59 -4.49
N VAL A 26 -18.41 3.98 -4.59
CA VAL A 26 -19.66 4.64 -4.27
C VAL A 26 -20.33 3.81 -3.18
N HIS A 27 -20.42 4.39 -1.99
CA HIS A 27 -21.14 3.75 -0.90
C HIS A 27 -22.65 3.81 -1.15
N VAL A 28 -23.29 2.66 -1.20
CA VAL A 28 -24.75 2.55 -1.34
C VAL A 28 -25.32 2.13 -0.01
N PRO A 29 -25.90 3.05 0.77
CA PRO A 29 -26.52 2.69 2.04
C PRO A 29 -27.72 1.78 1.78
N GLY A 30 -27.82 0.69 2.51
CA GLY A 30 -28.98 -0.18 2.49
C GLY A 30 -30.24 0.52 3.04
N GLY A 31 -31.41 -0.05 2.76
CA GLY A 31 -32.66 0.41 3.40
C GLY A 31 -33.35 1.58 2.69
N SER A 32 -33.00 1.87 1.43
CA SER A 32 -33.79 2.81 0.63
C SER A 32 -35.22 2.32 0.46
N ALA A 33 -36.21 3.20 0.68
CA ALA A 33 -37.61 2.91 0.41
C ALA A 33 -37.89 2.68 -1.09
N GLN A 34 -36.96 3.11 -1.97
CA GLN A 34 -37.07 2.87 -3.41
C GLN A 34 -36.20 1.67 -3.77
N THR A 35 -36.84 0.58 -4.11
CA THR A 35 -36.18 -0.61 -4.65
C THR A 35 -35.94 -0.46 -6.16
N VAL A 36 -35.00 -1.24 -6.71
CA VAL A 36 -34.77 -1.33 -8.16
C VAL A 36 -36.05 -1.64 -8.92
N PHE A 37 -36.99 -2.36 -8.28
CA PHE A 37 -38.32 -2.71 -8.83
C PHE A 37 -39.28 -1.51 -8.92
N ALA A 38 -38.98 -0.38 -8.28
CA ALA A 38 -39.75 0.86 -8.36
C ALA A 38 -39.32 1.78 -9.51
N LEU A 39 -38.28 1.45 -10.27
CA LEU A 39 -37.86 2.21 -11.43
C LEU A 39 -38.90 2.09 -12.55
N THR A 40 -39.52 3.22 -12.92
CA THR A 40 -40.37 3.33 -14.06
C THR A 40 -39.62 3.73 -15.32
N GLN A 41 -40.18 3.41 -16.50
CA GLN A 41 -39.56 3.84 -17.77
C GLN A 41 -39.37 5.37 -17.82
N SER A 42 -40.35 6.13 -17.34
CA SER A 42 -40.26 7.58 -17.28
C SER A 42 -39.07 8.10 -16.45
N MET A 43 -38.77 7.44 -15.32
CA MET A 43 -37.57 7.79 -14.51
C MET A 43 -36.27 7.49 -15.25
N VAL A 44 -36.22 6.37 -15.95
CA VAL A 44 -35.05 6.00 -16.77
C VAL A 44 -34.85 7.00 -17.90
N ASP A 45 -35.92 7.37 -18.59
CA ASP A 45 -35.87 8.34 -19.69
C ASP A 45 -35.40 9.72 -19.20
N GLN A 46 -35.86 10.15 -18.02
CA GLN A 46 -35.44 11.40 -17.39
C GLN A 46 -33.94 11.38 -17.02
N LEU A 47 -33.44 10.30 -16.43
CA LEU A 47 -32.01 10.15 -16.10
C LEU A 47 -31.14 10.24 -17.37
N TRP A 48 -31.53 9.55 -18.44
CA TRP A 48 -30.82 9.63 -19.71
C TRP A 48 -30.89 11.02 -20.34
N ALA A 49 -32.03 11.69 -20.27
CA ALA A 49 -32.19 13.05 -20.78
C ALA A 49 -31.23 14.02 -20.05
N GLU A 50 -31.14 13.93 -18.71
CA GLU A 50 -30.22 14.74 -17.93
C GLU A 50 -28.75 14.44 -18.28
N ALA A 51 -28.37 13.17 -18.38
CA ALA A 51 -27.02 12.76 -18.75
C ALA A 51 -26.61 13.31 -20.14
N ILE A 52 -27.53 13.28 -21.12
CA ILE A 52 -27.30 13.82 -22.47
C ILE A 52 -27.12 15.34 -22.43
N ILE A 53 -27.91 16.06 -21.63
CA ILE A 53 -27.77 17.51 -21.46
C ILE A 53 -26.38 17.87 -20.93
N LYS A 54 -25.94 17.22 -19.86
CA LYS A 54 -24.61 17.40 -19.26
C LYS A 54 -23.49 17.07 -20.24
N TYR A 55 -23.60 15.95 -20.95
CA TYR A 55 -22.64 15.57 -21.98
C TYR A 55 -22.54 16.64 -23.10
N ARG A 56 -23.67 17.14 -23.59
CA ARG A 56 -23.70 18.20 -24.62
C ARG A 56 -23.19 19.54 -24.13
N ALA A 57 -23.33 19.81 -22.82
CA ALA A 57 -22.75 20.99 -22.19
C ALA A 57 -21.22 20.88 -22.00
N GLY A 58 -20.60 19.76 -22.36
CA GLY A 58 -19.16 19.55 -22.26
C GLY A 58 -18.70 19.30 -20.82
N GLU A 59 -19.57 18.76 -19.95
CA GLU A 59 -19.16 18.39 -18.59
C GLU A 59 -17.99 17.40 -18.63
N GLU A 60 -16.94 17.69 -17.85
CA GLU A 60 -15.73 16.88 -17.83
C GLU A 60 -16.01 15.47 -17.26
N LEU A 61 -15.44 14.44 -17.91
CA LEU A 61 -15.58 13.03 -17.52
C LEU A 61 -14.57 12.60 -16.45
N PHE A 62 -13.93 13.55 -15.78
CA PHE A 62 -13.00 13.31 -14.67
C PHE A 62 -13.27 14.28 -13.54
N LEU A 63 -12.96 13.85 -12.34
CA LEU A 63 -13.21 14.64 -11.13
C LEU A 63 -12.13 15.70 -10.95
N THR A 64 -12.53 16.92 -10.60
CA THR A 64 -11.63 18.05 -10.35
C THR A 64 -11.97 18.72 -9.02
N GLY A 65 -11.04 19.53 -8.49
CA GLY A 65 -11.28 20.35 -7.29
C GLY A 65 -11.73 19.56 -6.07
N ALA A 66 -12.75 20.05 -5.40
CA ALA A 66 -13.27 19.46 -4.16
C ALA A 66 -13.79 18.02 -4.33
N THR A 67 -14.41 17.73 -5.47
CA THR A 67 -14.95 16.41 -5.78
C THR A 67 -13.82 15.37 -5.94
N ALA A 68 -12.71 15.77 -6.57
CA ALA A 68 -11.52 14.90 -6.67
C ALA A 68 -10.92 14.62 -5.28
N ALA A 69 -10.88 15.62 -4.40
CA ALA A 69 -10.41 15.45 -3.03
C ALA A 69 -11.30 14.48 -2.23
N GLN A 70 -12.62 14.60 -2.35
CA GLN A 70 -13.57 13.66 -1.72
C GLN A 70 -13.41 12.25 -2.27
N ALA A 71 -13.28 12.09 -3.59
CA ALA A 71 -13.05 10.79 -4.19
C ALA A 71 -11.75 10.14 -3.71
N TYR A 72 -10.69 10.94 -3.53
CA TYR A 72 -9.43 10.45 -2.96
C TYR A 72 -9.61 9.90 -1.55
N VAL A 73 -10.34 10.62 -0.67
CA VAL A 73 -10.64 10.13 0.69
C VAL A 73 -11.39 8.79 0.63
N GLN A 74 -12.44 8.71 -0.20
CA GLN A 74 -13.21 7.48 -0.37
C GLN A 74 -12.36 6.32 -0.91
N GLN A 75 -11.41 6.61 -1.81
CA GLN A 75 -10.45 5.63 -2.32
C GLN A 75 -9.53 5.11 -1.21
N GLN A 76 -9.06 5.98 -0.32
CA GLN A 76 -8.21 5.60 0.82
C GLN A 76 -8.98 4.77 1.84
N GLU A 77 -10.20 5.15 2.18
CA GLU A 77 -11.08 4.41 3.11
C GLU A 77 -11.45 3.02 2.57
N ALA A 78 -11.61 2.90 1.25
CA ALA A 78 -11.92 1.63 0.60
C ALA A 78 -10.69 0.71 0.43
N MET A 79 -9.48 1.23 0.63
CA MET A 79 -8.25 0.42 0.55
C MET A 79 -8.20 -0.61 1.67
N GLU A 80 -7.74 -1.81 1.31
CA GLU A 80 -7.46 -2.86 2.26
C GLU A 80 -6.32 -2.41 3.21
N SER A 81 -6.59 -2.40 4.51
CA SER A 81 -5.52 -2.36 5.50
C SER A 81 -4.85 -3.73 5.50
N ASP A 82 -3.55 -3.75 5.28
CA ASP A 82 -2.77 -4.97 5.37
C ASP A 82 -2.24 -5.11 6.81
N ASP A 83 -2.66 -6.15 7.51
CA ASP A 83 -2.27 -6.41 8.91
C ASP A 83 -0.74 -6.46 9.09
N ARG A 84 0.00 -6.71 7.99
CA ARG A 84 1.47 -6.68 7.99
C ARG A 84 2.06 -5.27 8.05
N GLU A 85 1.25 -4.23 7.83
CA GLU A 85 1.73 -2.85 7.77
C GLU A 85 2.33 -2.41 9.11
N GLY A 86 1.64 -2.70 10.22
CA GLY A 86 2.16 -2.45 11.57
C GLY A 86 3.46 -3.20 11.84
N ILE A 87 3.50 -4.49 11.50
CA ILE A 87 4.68 -5.35 11.69
C ILE A 87 5.88 -4.82 10.89
N ILE A 88 5.64 -4.42 9.64
CA ILE A 88 6.70 -3.84 8.80
C ILE A 88 7.14 -2.47 9.35
N ALA A 89 6.22 -1.63 9.81
CA ALA A 89 6.55 -0.33 10.38
C ALA A 89 7.45 -0.47 11.61
N ASP A 90 7.10 -1.35 12.54
CA ASP A 90 7.88 -1.64 13.75
C ASP A 90 9.28 -2.18 13.38
N TYR A 91 9.36 -3.10 12.42
CA TYR A 91 10.63 -3.60 11.90
C TYR A 91 11.51 -2.49 11.30
N LEU A 92 10.91 -1.58 10.55
CA LEU A 92 11.62 -0.48 9.89
C LEU A 92 12.09 0.60 10.87
N ASP A 93 11.39 0.77 11.98
CA ASP A 93 11.73 1.75 13.01
C ASP A 93 12.63 1.19 14.11
N THR A 94 12.80 -0.12 14.14
CA THR A 94 13.76 -0.78 15.04
C THR A 94 15.19 -0.26 14.75
N LEU A 95 15.84 0.26 15.78
CA LEU A 95 17.24 0.69 15.69
C LEU A 95 18.14 -0.54 15.57
N LEU A 96 19.13 -0.45 14.70
CA LEU A 96 20.06 -1.54 14.40
C LEU A 96 21.37 -1.39 15.19
N PRO A 97 22.06 -2.48 15.53
CA PRO A 97 23.41 -2.41 16.05
C PRO A 97 24.39 -1.94 14.97
N GLU A 98 25.51 -1.37 15.36
CA GLU A 98 26.50 -0.80 14.43
C GLU A 98 27.12 -1.86 13.50
N ASP A 99 27.21 -3.11 13.97
CA ASP A 99 27.74 -4.24 13.20
C ASP A 99 26.68 -5.00 12.37
N TRP A 100 25.49 -4.40 12.15
CA TRP A 100 24.36 -5.01 11.43
C TRP A 100 24.74 -5.63 10.09
N ASP A 101 25.53 -4.93 9.30
CA ASP A 101 25.92 -5.40 7.97
C ASP A 101 26.84 -6.63 8.01
N GLY A 102 27.54 -6.87 9.12
CA GLY A 102 28.38 -8.05 9.36
C GLY A 102 27.62 -9.25 9.95
N MET A 103 26.38 -9.07 10.42
CA MET A 103 25.60 -10.13 11.04
C MET A 103 25.04 -11.08 9.97
N ASP A 104 25.03 -12.39 10.29
CA ASP A 104 24.31 -13.37 9.50
C ASP A 104 22.79 -13.31 9.74
N LEU A 105 22.01 -14.06 8.94
CA LEU A 105 20.55 -14.05 9.04
C LEU A 105 20.03 -14.54 10.39
N TYR A 106 20.68 -15.51 10.99
CA TYR A 106 20.29 -16.03 12.29
C TYR A 106 20.49 -14.98 13.38
N GLN A 107 21.64 -14.31 13.39
CA GLN A 107 21.96 -13.23 14.32
C GLN A 107 20.98 -12.06 14.19
N ARG A 108 20.64 -11.67 12.95
CA ARG A 108 19.66 -10.61 12.69
C ARG A 108 18.27 -10.98 13.21
N ARG A 109 17.81 -12.20 12.94
CA ARG A 109 16.53 -12.69 13.44
C ARG A 109 16.51 -12.79 14.98
N SER A 110 17.60 -13.23 15.57
CA SER A 110 17.74 -13.30 17.05
C SER A 110 17.68 -11.92 17.68
N PHE A 111 18.27 -10.91 17.04
CA PHE A 111 18.20 -9.52 17.51
C PHE A 111 16.80 -8.93 17.38
N LEU A 112 16.09 -9.23 16.31
CA LEU A 112 14.74 -8.70 16.02
C LEU A 112 13.64 -9.43 16.79
N GLY A 113 13.86 -10.70 17.11
CA GLY A 113 12.95 -11.48 17.96
C GLY A 113 13.20 -11.16 19.42
N GLU A 114 12.15 -10.95 20.19
CA GLU A 114 12.23 -11.00 21.66
C GLU A 114 12.55 -12.45 22.07
N SER A 115 13.78 -12.86 21.86
CA SER A 115 14.25 -14.16 22.33
C SER A 115 14.43 -14.06 23.84
N GLU A 116 13.67 -14.85 24.60
CA GLU A 116 13.90 -15.04 26.04
C GLU A 116 15.34 -15.49 26.37
N PHE A 117 16.10 -15.89 25.34
CA PHE A 117 17.51 -16.33 25.42
C PHE A 117 18.45 -15.47 24.58
N GLY A 118 17.96 -14.37 23.91
CA GLY A 118 18.80 -13.45 23.19
C GLY A 118 19.59 -12.57 24.14
N ASP A 119 20.81 -12.17 23.74
CA ASP A 119 21.65 -11.21 24.46
C ASP A 119 20.86 -9.93 24.76
N ALA A 120 20.19 -9.86 25.88
CA ALA A 120 19.40 -8.71 26.36
C ALA A 120 20.22 -7.41 26.49
N GLN A 121 21.52 -7.44 26.13
CA GLN A 121 22.44 -6.33 26.24
C GLN A 121 22.73 -5.60 24.93
N ARG A 122 22.37 -6.16 23.75
CA ARG A 122 22.59 -5.47 22.47
C ARG A 122 21.46 -4.48 22.18
N LYS A 123 21.74 -3.20 22.42
CA LYS A 123 20.81 -2.11 22.01
C LYS A 123 21.18 -1.64 20.62
N GLY A 124 20.16 -1.50 19.76
CA GLY A 124 20.32 -0.80 18.48
C GLY A 124 20.55 0.69 18.71
N THR A 125 21.43 1.28 17.93
CA THR A 125 21.78 2.72 17.98
C THR A 125 21.68 3.38 16.61
N VAL A 126 21.70 2.59 15.54
CA VAL A 126 21.71 3.09 14.15
C VAL A 126 20.33 3.00 13.53
N ARG A 127 19.85 4.12 12.97
CA ARG A 127 18.57 4.13 12.25
C ARG A 127 18.73 3.51 10.88
N ARG A 128 17.75 2.68 10.48
CA ARG A 128 17.70 2.08 9.14
C ARG A 128 17.42 3.15 8.08
N GLU A 129 18.31 3.31 7.11
CA GLU A 129 18.19 4.28 6.02
C GLU A 129 17.80 3.65 4.68
N LYS A 130 18.10 2.38 4.51
CA LYS A 130 17.76 1.61 3.29
C LYS A 130 17.19 0.26 3.65
N VAL A 131 16.32 -0.25 2.80
CA VAL A 131 15.71 -1.57 2.94
C VAL A 131 15.40 -2.16 1.57
N CYS A 132 15.34 -3.49 1.47
CA CYS A 132 14.80 -4.19 0.32
C CYS A 132 13.70 -5.18 0.72
N VAL A 133 12.87 -5.55 -0.24
CA VAL A 133 11.77 -6.50 -0.01
C VAL A 133 12.28 -7.84 0.52
N MET A 134 13.42 -8.32 0.02
CA MET A 134 14.01 -9.59 0.47
C MET A 134 14.41 -9.56 1.94
N GLU A 135 14.89 -8.41 2.42
CA GLU A 135 15.24 -8.17 3.83
C GLU A 135 13.99 -8.29 4.71
N ILE A 136 12.92 -7.58 4.36
CA ILE A 136 11.64 -7.67 5.08
C ILE A 136 11.12 -9.11 5.08
N TRP A 137 11.15 -9.79 3.93
CA TRP A 137 10.70 -11.17 3.81
C TRP A 137 11.45 -12.13 4.72
N CYS A 138 12.78 -12.03 4.75
CA CYS A 138 13.61 -12.98 5.48
C CYS A 138 13.76 -12.61 6.97
N GLU A 139 13.87 -11.34 7.29
CA GLU A 139 14.19 -10.87 8.64
C GLU A 139 12.92 -10.56 9.44
N CYS A 140 11.99 -9.79 8.89
CA CYS A 140 10.76 -9.40 9.56
C CYS A 140 9.75 -10.56 9.62
N PHE A 141 9.52 -11.26 8.50
CA PHE A 141 8.57 -12.36 8.45
C PHE A 141 9.18 -13.73 8.73
N GLY A 142 10.48 -13.83 8.92
CA GLY A 142 11.15 -15.09 9.22
C GLY A 142 11.09 -16.16 8.12
N LYS A 143 10.73 -15.76 6.87
CA LYS A 143 10.49 -16.69 5.76
C LYS A 143 11.76 -16.99 4.97
N GLU A 144 11.75 -18.12 4.25
CA GLU A 144 12.86 -18.53 3.42
C GLU A 144 12.89 -17.75 2.09
N ARG A 145 14.09 -17.34 1.64
CA ARG A 145 14.33 -16.55 0.44
C ARG A 145 13.65 -17.13 -0.81
N GLN A 146 13.73 -18.46 -0.99
CA GLN A 146 13.18 -19.16 -2.13
C GLN A 146 11.65 -19.12 -2.23
N ASN A 147 10.97 -18.82 -1.12
CA ASN A 147 9.51 -18.79 -1.06
C ASN A 147 8.91 -17.41 -1.42
N LEU A 148 9.75 -16.40 -1.66
CA LEU A 148 9.28 -15.07 -2.06
C LEU A 148 8.72 -15.11 -3.48
N LYS A 149 7.43 -14.90 -3.60
CA LYS A 149 6.73 -14.80 -4.89
C LYS A 149 6.68 -13.34 -5.36
N ARG A 150 6.42 -13.17 -6.64
CA ARG A 150 6.27 -11.83 -7.23
C ARG A 150 5.10 -11.04 -6.62
N THR A 151 4.02 -11.73 -6.28
CA THR A 151 2.85 -11.16 -5.60
C THR A 151 3.23 -10.59 -4.25
N ASP A 152 3.96 -11.36 -3.41
CA ASP A 152 4.41 -10.92 -2.09
C ASP A 152 5.31 -9.68 -2.20
N SER A 153 6.18 -9.66 -3.23
CA SER A 153 7.04 -8.49 -3.46
C SER A 153 6.24 -7.23 -3.76
N TYR A 154 5.18 -7.32 -4.58
CA TYR A 154 4.32 -6.18 -4.87
C TYR A 154 3.54 -5.72 -3.64
N GLU A 155 3.06 -6.64 -2.83
CA GLU A 155 2.32 -6.32 -1.61
C GLU A 155 3.21 -5.60 -0.59
N ILE A 156 4.43 -6.09 -0.37
CA ILE A 156 5.41 -5.43 0.51
C ILE A 156 5.84 -4.05 -0.04
N GLU A 157 6.09 -3.93 -1.35
CA GLU A 157 6.35 -2.64 -1.99
C GLU A 157 5.18 -1.66 -1.75
N GLY A 158 3.93 -2.16 -1.84
CA GLY A 158 2.73 -1.38 -1.55
C GLY A 158 2.67 -0.87 -0.12
N ILE A 159 3.01 -1.71 0.84
CA ILE A 159 3.08 -1.34 2.26
C ILE A 159 4.13 -0.25 2.48
N LEU A 160 5.34 -0.39 1.91
CA LEU A 160 6.40 0.61 2.02
C LEU A 160 5.95 1.99 1.51
N HIS A 161 5.17 2.02 0.42
CA HIS A 161 4.60 3.27 -0.11
C HIS A 161 3.54 3.87 0.82
N ARG A 162 2.70 3.05 1.47
CA ARG A 162 1.67 3.54 2.41
C ARG A 162 2.26 4.10 3.70
N ILE A 163 3.31 3.49 4.22
CA ILE A 163 4.06 4.01 5.38
C ILE A 163 4.60 5.44 5.12
N GLY A 164 4.79 5.82 3.85
CA GLY A 164 4.98 7.20 3.41
C GLY A 164 6.35 7.81 3.65
N CYS A 165 7.20 7.18 4.45
CA CYS A 165 8.58 7.64 4.67
C CYS A 165 9.64 6.82 3.90
N TRP A 166 9.22 5.95 2.99
CA TRP A 166 10.09 5.11 2.18
C TRP A 166 9.82 5.30 0.69
N GLU A 167 10.83 5.73 -0.04
CA GLU A 167 10.73 5.91 -1.49
C GLU A 167 11.72 5.02 -2.22
N ARG A 168 11.34 4.62 -3.42
CA ARG A 168 12.20 3.82 -4.27
C ARG A 168 13.41 4.62 -4.71
N LEU A 169 14.60 4.04 -4.59
CA LEU A 169 15.84 4.68 -5.03
C LEU A 169 15.81 4.91 -6.55
N THR A 170 15.94 6.17 -6.96
CA THR A 170 15.97 6.59 -8.38
C THR A 170 17.33 7.10 -8.83
N SER A 171 18.25 7.32 -7.89
CA SER A 171 19.58 7.89 -8.18
C SER A 171 20.50 6.96 -8.99
N THR A 172 20.16 5.66 -9.09
CA THR A 172 20.90 4.70 -9.92
C THR A 172 20.06 4.25 -11.10
N LYS A 173 20.66 3.97 -12.26
CA LYS A 173 19.95 3.49 -13.47
C LYS A 173 19.02 2.29 -13.23
N THR A 174 19.37 1.45 -12.26
CA THR A 174 18.61 0.21 -11.96
C THR A 174 17.75 0.29 -10.70
N GLY A 175 17.89 1.35 -9.88
CA GLY A 175 17.25 1.46 -8.57
C GLY A 175 17.67 0.36 -7.59
N LYS A 176 18.87 -0.23 -7.80
CA LYS A 176 19.39 -1.34 -6.98
C LYS A 176 20.66 -0.92 -6.25
N THR A 177 20.79 -1.40 -5.00
CA THR A 177 22.05 -1.37 -4.25
C THR A 177 22.40 -2.77 -3.74
N HIS A 178 23.63 -2.94 -3.29
CA HIS A 178 24.08 -4.20 -2.72
C HIS A 178 23.68 -4.28 -1.25
N PHE A 179 23.12 -5.42 -0.87
CA PHE A 179 22.83 -5.81 0.52
C PHE A 179 23.72 -7.01 0.89
N PRO A 180 24.44 -6.97 2.02
CA PRO A 180 25.45 -7.99 2.36
C PRO A 180 24.93 -9.44 2.25
N LEU A 181 23.74 -9.70 2.78
CA LEU A 181 23.14 -11.05 2.75
C LEU A 181 22.37 -11.37 1.47
N TYR A 182 21.90 -10.35 0.71
CA TYR A 182 20.91 -10.55 -0.35
C TYR A 182 21.41 -10.16 -1.74
N GLY A 183 22.63 -9.63 -1.86
CA GLY A 183 23.20 -9.16 -3.12
C GLY A 183 22.50 -7.92 -3.69
N PRO A 184 22.54 -7.70 -5.00
CA PRO A 184 21.92 -6.54 -5.63
C PRO A 184 20.40 -6.61 -5.60
N GLN A 185 19.73 -5.74 -4.83
CA GLN A 185 18.27 -5.68 -4.67
C GLN A 185 17.72 -4.30 -5.02
N LYS A 186 16.46 -4.25 -5.46
CA LYS A 186 15.71 -3.00 -5.53
C LYS A 186 15.68 -2.37 -4.14
N THR A 187 16.04 -1.11 -4.05
CA THR A 187 16.26 -0.42 -2.78
C THR A 187 15.20 0.62 -2.54
N PHE A 188 14.71 0.64 -1.32
CA PHE A 188 13.92 1.73 -0.77
C PHE A 188 14.79 2.49 0.22
N VAL A 189 14.71 3.81 0.19
CA VAL A 189 15.45 4.71 1.07
C VAL A 189 14.48 5.51 1.93
N ARG A 190 14.91 5.76 3.16
CA ARG A 190 14.11 6.56 4.09
C ARG A 190 14.23 8.03 3.73
N HIS A 191 13.11 8.73 3.67
CA HIS A 191 13.03 10.17 3.56
C HIS A 191 12.51 10.77 4.87
N SER A 192 12.97 11.96 5.20
CA SER A 192 12.30 12.74 6.25
C SER A 192 10.89 13.05 5.78
N PRO A 193 9.87 12.93 6.64
CA PRO A 193 8.51 13.31 6.27
C PRO A 193 8.53 14.75 5.75
N LYS A 194 7.95 14.96 4.58
CA LYS A 194 7.72 16.33 4.07
C LYS A 194 6.80 17.02 5.06
N ALA A 195 7.34 18.07 5.66
CA ALA A 195 6.59 18.97 6.54
C ALA A 195 5.40 19.62 5.81
#